data_a4be095f4edc576459de3b59bc790d45
#
_entry.id   a4be095f4edc576459de3b59bc790d45
#
_cell.length_a   1.000
_cell.length_b   1.000
_cell.length_c   1.000
_cell.angle_alpha   90.00
_cell.angle_beta   90.00
_cell.angle_gamma   90.00
#
_symmetry.space_group_name_H-M   'P 1'
#
loop_
_entity.id
_entity.type
_entity.pdbx_description
1 polymer ?
#
loop_
_entity_poly.entity_id
_entity_poly.type
_entity_poly.pdbx_seq_one_letter_code
_entity_poly.pdbx_strand_id
1 'polypeptide(L)'
;MSEKKTIALIAHDNKKAELVEWAMFRKAELEKYNLCGTGTTSRRVSEATGLPVTLYLHADQGGAQQIGARISYNEIDLVLFFCDPSNPGGFDDINKIERLCDQYQIPFATNAATAEVLVQGLRRGDLDWRNIVNPKRR
;
A
#
# COMPACT_ATOMS: atom_id res chain seq x y z
N MET A 1 11.89 19.50 7.91
CA MET A 1 11.80 18.56 6.79
C MET A 1 10.59 17.66 6.98
N SER A 2 9.77 17.54 5.97
CA SER A 2 8.66 16.59 6.01
C SER A 2 9.21 15.19 5.74
N GLU A 3 8.71 14.22 6.49
CA GLU A 3 9.04 12.83 6.24
C GLU A 3 8.38 12.36 4.95
N LYS A 4 9.03 11.43 4.26
CA LYS A 4 8.41 10.78 3.11
C LYS A 4 7.19 9.99 3.56
N LYS A 5 6.13 10.06 2.78
CA LYS A 5 4.95 9.25 3.01
C LYS A 5 5.24 7.81 2.57
N THR A 6 4.54 6.88 3.19
CA THR A 6 4.73 5.43 2.96
C THR A 6 3.51 4.82 2.30
N ILE A 7 3.74 4.07 1.23
CA ILE A 7 2.70 3.34 0.50
C ILE A 7 2.95 1.84 0.68
N ALA A 8 1.91 1.12 1.12
CA ALA A 8 1.97 -0.33 1.23
C ALA A 8 1.38 -0.99 -0.01
N LEU A 9 2.04 -2.02 -0.50
CA LEU A 9 1.69 -2.72 -1.75
C LEU A 9 1.36 -4.18 -1.44
N ILE A 10 0.13 -4.57 -1.73
CA ILE A 10 -0.35 -5.94 -1.58
C ILE A 10 -1.17 -6.28 -2.82
N ALA A 11 -1.18 -7.54 -3.23
CA ALA A 11 -2.02 -7.98 -4.33
C ALA A 11 -2.33 -9.47 -4.22
N HIS A 12 -3.54 -9.86 -4.60
CA HIS A 12 -3.86 -11.27 -4.84
C HIS A 12 -3.00 -11.79 -5.99
N ASP A 13 -2.75 -13.09 -6.03
CA ASP A 13 -1.80 -13.67 -6.98
C ASP A 13 -2.05 -13.27 -8.42
N ASN A 14 -3.29 -13.33 -8.88
CA ASN A 14 -3.61 -12.99 -10.27
C ASN A 14 -3.74 -11.48 -10.51
N LYS A 15 -3.48 -10.66 -9.51
CA LYS A 15 -3.44 -9.20 -9.63
C LYS A 15 -2.04 -8.62 -9.46
N LYS A 16 -1.05 -9.47 -9.17
CA LYS A 16 0.32 -9.00 -9.00
C LYS A 16 0.89 -8.39 -10.27
N ALA A 17 0.62 -9.00 -11.42
CA ALA A 17 1.07 -8.47 -12.70
C ALA A 17 0.49 -7.08 -12.99
N GLU A 18 -0.79 -6.89 -12.66
CA GLU A 18 -1.46 -5.61 -12.84
C GLU A 18 -0.86 -4.53 -11.93
N LEU A 19 -0.57 -4.87 -10.69
CA LEU A 19 0.08 -3.94 -9.77
C LEU A 19 1.50 -3.58 -10.22
N VAL A 20 2.26 -4.57 -10.67
CA VAL A 20 3.61 -4.34 -11.19
C VAL A 20 3.59 -3.42 -12.40
N GLU A 21 2.67 -3.66 -13.34
CA GLU A 21 2.51 -2.82 -14.53
C GLU A 21 2.16 -1.38 -14.15
N TRP A 22 1.22 -1.21 -13.23
CA TRP A 22 0.84 0.10 -12.73
C TRP A 22 2.03 0.81 -12.07
N ALA A 23 2.80 0.07 -11.26
CA ALA A 23 3.98 0.63 -10.58
C ALA A 23 5.05 1.07 -11.57
N MET A 24 5.27 0.30 -12.63
CA MET A 24 6.19 0.69 -13.70
C MET A 24 5.75 1.98 -14.36
N PHE A 25 4.47 2.10 -14.64
CA PHE A 25 3.89 3.27 -15.26
C PHE A 25 4.02 4.51 -14.37
N ARG A 26 3.95 4.33 -13.04
CA ARG A 26 4.00 5.41 -12.06
C ARG A 26 5.33 5.50 -11.31
N LYS A 27 6.38 4.92 -11.86
CA LYS A 27 7.69 4.88 -11.22
C LYS A 27 8.17 6.26 -10.77
N ALA A 28 8.07 7.26 -11.64
CA ALA A 28 8.55 8.61 -11.33
C ALA A 28 7.84 9.21 -10.12
N GLU A 29 6.55 8.92 -9.95
CA GLU A 29 5.79 9.37 -8.78
C GLU A 29 6.17 8.56 -7.54
N LEU A 30 6.28 7.24 -7.70
CA LEU A 30 6.56 6.34 -6.57
C LEU A 30 7.96 6.55 -5.98
N GLU A 31 8.89 7.07 -6.75
CA GLU A 31 10.23 7.40 -6.25
C GLU A 31 10.20 8.37 -5.06
N LYS A 32 9.15 9.15 -4.94
CA LYS A 32 9.01 10.17 -3.90
C LYS A 32 8.57 9.61 -2.56
N TYR A 33 8.21 8.32 -2.51
CA TYR A 33 7.62 7.69 -1.32
C TYR A 33 8.46 6.53 -0.85
N ASN A 34 8.27 6.19 0.44
CA ASN A 34 8.75 4.91 0.95
C ASN A 34 7.75 3.84 0.53
N LEU A 35 8.27 2.72 0.02
CA LEU A 35 7.42 1.61 -0.41
C LEU A 35 7.67 0.41 0.48
N CYS A 36 6.61 -0.27 0.87
CA CYS A 36 6.68 -1.54 1.58
C CYS A 36 5.60 -2.46 1.05
N GLY A 37 5.65 -3.73 1.39
CA GLY A 37 4.61 -4.64 0.96
C GLY A 37 4.91 -6.08 1.28
N THR A 38 3.96 -6.95 0.95
CA THR A 38 4.10 -8.37 1.17
C THR A 38 5.07 -9.00 0.16
N GLY A 39 5.72 -10.08 0.56
CA GLY A 39 6.91 -10.64 -0.03
C GLY A 39 7.00 -10.69 -1.55
N THR A 40 6.22 -11.57 -2.21
CA THR A 40 6.32 -11.76 -3.66
C THR A 40 5.92 -10.49 -4.42
N THR A 41 4.87 -9.81 -3.97
CA THR A 41 4.42 -8.56 -4.59
C THR A 41 5.54 -7.52 -4.57
N SER A 42 6.14 -7.30 -3.40
CA SER A 42 7.21 -6.32 -3.23
C SER A 42 8.43 -6.64 -4.07
N ARG A 43 8.82 -7.92 -4.11
CA ARG A 43 9.97 -8.33 -4.90
C ARG A 43 9.74 -8.07 -6.38
N ARG A 44 8.56 -8.41 -6.88
CA ARG A 44 8.23 -8.19 -8.30
C ARG A 44 8.21 -6.72 -8.67
N VAL A 45 7.65 -5.88 -7.80
CA VAL A 45 7.64 -4.43 -8.01
C VAL A 45 9.06 -3.88 -8.01
N SER A 46 9.88 -4.27 -7.03
CA SER A 46 11.26 -3.80 -6.93
C SER A 46 12.08 -4.23 -8.15
N GLU A 47 11.95 -5.46 -8.59
CA GLU A 47 12.67 -5.95 -9.77
C GLU A 47 12.26 -5.23 -11.06
N ALA A 48 10.96 -4.97 -11.21
CA ALA A 48 10.44 -4.33 -12.42
C ALA A 48 10.74 -2.84 -12.50
N THR A 49 10.74 -2.15 -11.35
CA THR A 49 10.90 -0.69 -11.31
C THR A 49 12.29 -0.24 -10.92
N GLY A 50 13.07 -1.10 -10.27
CA GLY A 50 14.35 -0.70 -9.68
C GLY A 50 14.20 0.09 -8.38
N LEU A 51 12.99 0.30 -7.89
CA LEU A 51 12.76 1.04 -6.65
C LEU A 51 12.96 0.14 -5.44
N PRO A 52 13.53 0.67 -4.34
CA PRO A 52 13.61 -0.10 -3.11
C PRO A 52 12.22 -0.27 -2.49
N VAL A 53 11.89 -1.51 -2.12
CA VAL A 53 10.63 -1.83 -1.45
C VAL A 53 10.96 -2.67 -0.23
N THR A 54 10.52 -2.22 0.96
CA THR A 54 10.70 -3.01 2.18
C THR A 54 9.82 -4.25 2.10
N LEU A 55 10.44 -5.43 2.17
CA LEU A 55 9.75 -6.70 2.06
C LEU A 55 9.27 -7.19 3.42
N TYR A 56 7.97 -7.49 3.51
CA TYR A 56 7.42 -8.26 4.62
C TYR A 56 7.21 -9.70 4.16
N LEU A 57 6.70 -10.53 5.05
CA LEU A 57 6.37 -11.91 4.71
C LEU A 57 5.24 -11.94 3.66
N HIS A 58 5.01 -13.10 3.07
CA HIS A 58 3.82 -13.30 2.24
C HIS A 58 2.56 -13.05 3.07
N ALA A 59 1.49 -12.61 2.42
CA ALA A 59 0.26 -12.24 3.12
C ALA A 59 -0.27 -13.38 4.00
N ASP A 60 -0.23 -14.61 3.49
CA ASP A 60 -0.72 -15.80 4.20
C ASP A 60 0.28 -16.36 5.22
N GLN A 61 1.47 -15.76 5.33
CA GLN A 61 2.53 -16.20 6.25
C GLN A 61 2.87 -15.14 7.29
N GLY A 62 1.96 -14.24 7.57
CA GLY A 62 2.16 -13.19 8.56
C GLY A 62 2.39 -11.80 7.97
N GLY A 63 2.47 -11.67 6.65
CA GLY A 63 2.68 -10.38 6.00
C GLY A 63 1.54 -9.40 6.25
N ALA A 64 0.30 -9.89 6.22
CA ALA A 64 -0.86 -9.04 6.49
C ALA A 64 -0.82 -8.48 7.91
N GLN A 65 -0.40 -9.30 8.88
CA GLN A 65 -0.25 -8.86 10.26
C GLN A 65 0.87 -7.83 10.41
N GLN A 66 1.96 -7.98 9.67
CA GLN A 66 3.05 -6.99 9.68
C GLN A 66 2.58 -5.65 9.12
N ILE A 67 1.84 -5.65 8.01
CA ILE A 67 1.24 -4.44 7.45
C ILE A 67 0.27 -3.83 8.46
N GLY A 68 -0.59 -4.66 9.07
CA GLY A 68 -1.55 -4.21 10.08
C GLY A 68 -0.88 -3.51 11.26
N ALA A 69 0.24 -4.05 11.73
CA ALA A 69 1.01 -3.43 12.81
C ALA A 69 1.51 -2.04 12.40
N ARG A 70 2.01 -1.90 11.17
CA ARG A 70 2.49 -0.60 10.67
C ARG A 70 1.35 0.42 10.54
N ILE A 71 0.17 -0.03 10.13
CA ILE A 71 -1.04 0.81 10.10
C ILE A 71 -1.37 1.29 11.51
N SER A 72 -1.38 0.38 12.48
CA SER A 72 -1.72 0.70 13.87
C SER A 72 -0.75 1.71 14.51
N TYR A 73 0.50 1.71 14.09
CA TYR A 73 1.49 2.69 14.54
C TYR A 73 1.50 3.96 13.67
N ASN A 74 0.55 4.09 12.77
CA ASN A 74 0.42 5.24 11.85
C ASN A 74 1.69 5.47 11.02
N GLU A 75 2.29 4.41 10.54
CA GLU A 75 3.50 4.47 9.71
C GLU A 75 3.20 4.37 8.21
N ILE A 76 1.96 4.10 7.83
CA ILE A 76 1.53 3.95 6.43
C ILE A 76 0.51 5.02 6.10
N ASP A 77 0.67 5.65 4.94
CA ASP A 77 -0.18 6.76 4.48
C ASP A 77 -1.18 6.36 3.40
N LEU A 78 -0.93 5.27 2.70
CA LEU A 78 -1.77 4.77 1.62
C LEU A 78 -1.57 3.27 1.49
N VAL A 79 -2.66 2.52 1.36
CA VAL A 79 -2.60 1.08 1.14
C VAL A 79 -3.18 0.75 -0.23
N LEU A 80 -2.40 0.06 -1.06
CA LEU A 80 -2.84 -0.48 -2.34
C LEU A 80 -2.92 -2.00 -2.19
N PHE A 81 -4.12 -2.53 -2.18
CA PHE A 81 -4.37 -3.96 -2.09
C PHE A 81 -5.17 -4.38 -3.33
N PHE A 82 -4.48 -4.70 -4.41
CA PHE A 82 -5.15 -5.07 -5.66
C PHE A 82 -5.85 -6.41 -5.48
N CYS A 83 -7.16 -6.36 -5.54
CA CYS A 83 -8.05 -7.45 -5.17
C CYS A 83 -8.55 -8.21 -6.40
N ASP A 84 -8.61 -9.53 -6.29
CA ASP A 84 -9.30 -10.37 -7.26
C ASP A 84 -10.73 -10.59 -6.76
N PRO A 85 -11.74 -9.95 -7.39
CA PRO A 85 -13.12 -10.07 -6.91
C PRO A 85 -13.71 -11.47 -7.12
N SER A 86 -13.07 -12.29 -7.94
CA SER A 86 -13.55 -13.65 -8.20
C SER A 86 -12.92 -14.69 -7.29
N ASN A 87 -12.02 -14.30 -6.38
CA ASN A 87 -11.37 -15.23 -5.47
C ASN A 87 -12.11 -15.31 -4.13
N PRO A 88 -12.95 -16.34 -3.91
CA PRO A 88 -13.77 -16.41 -2.70
C PRO A 88 -12.98 -16.58 -1.42
N GLY A 89 -11.75 -17.09 -1.49
CA GLY A 89 -10.90 -17.30 -0.32
C GLY A 89 -10.00 -16.11 0.03
N GLY A 90 -10.01 -15.05 -0.78
CA GLY A 90 -9.05 -13.96 -0.66
C GLY A 90 -9.49 -12.77 0.18
N PHE A 91 -10.65 -12.82 0.82
CA PHE A 91 -11.20 -11.62 1.45
C PHE A 91 -10.90 -11.46 2.93
N ASP A 92 -10.40 -12.48 3.61
CA ASP A 92 -10.11 -12.37 5.05
C ASP A 92 -9.03 -11.32 5.34
N ASP A 93 -7.93 -11.38 4.62
CA ASP A 93 -6.83 -10.44 4.81
C ASP A 93 -7.21 -9.02 4.39
N ILE A 94 -7.90 -8.90 3.26
CA ILE A 94 -8.31 -7.59 2.76
C ILE A 94 -9.29 -6.92 3.72
N ASN A 95 -10.22 -7.69 4.29
CA ASN A 95 -11.18 -7.16 5.25
C ASN A 95 -10.50 -6.67 6.52
N LYS A 96 -9.51 -7.40 7.02
CA LYS A 96 -8.78 -7.01 8.21
C LYS A 96 -8.00 -5.72 7.98
N ILE A 97 -7.29 -5.62 6.86
CA ILE A 97 -6.50 -4.44 6.53
C ILE A 97 -7.41 -3.25 6.27
N GLU A 98 -8.51 -3.44 5.56
CA GLU A 98 -9.46 -2.38 5.29
C GLU A 98 -10.04 -1.79 6.57
N ARG A 99 -10.41 -2.64 7.54
CA ARG A 99 -10.93 -2.17 8.82
C ARG A 99 -9.92 -1.32 9.57
N LEU A 100 -8.66 -1.71 9.54
CA LEU A 100 -7.59 -0.93 10.15
C LEU A 100 -7.42 0.41 9.43
N CYS A 101 -7.48 0.40 8.11
CA CYS A 101 -7.40 1.64 7.34
C CYS A 101 -8.54 2.59 7.68
N ASP A 102 -9.77 2.07 7.81
CA ASP A 102 -10.90 2.88 8.21
C ASP A 102 -10.73 3.43 9.62
N GLN A 103 -10.24 2.62 10.53
CA GLN A 103 -10.01 3.04 11.92
C GLN A 103 -8.99 4.19 12.01
N TYR A 104 -7.96 4.15 11.19
CA TYR A 104 -6.88 5.14 11.21
C TYR A 104 -6.96 6.15 10.07
N GLN A 105 -8.06 6.13 9.32
CA GLN A 105 -8.33 7.07 8.21
C GLN A 105 -7.23 7.04 7.15
N ILE A 106 -6.81 5.85 6.79
CA ILE A 106 -5.82 5.64 5.73
C ILE A 106 -6.57 5.31 4.43
N PRO A 107 -6.30 6.03 3.33
CA PRO A 107 -6.93 5.70 2.06
C PRO A 107 -6.54 4.31 1.57
N PHE A 108 -7.47 3.62 0.96
CA PHE A 108 -7.36 2.21 0.61
C PHE A 108 -7.85 1.99 -0.81
N ALA A 109 -7.00 1.46 -1.68
CA ALA A 109 -7.35 1.19 -3.08
C ALA A 109 -7.28 -0.31 -3.36
N THR A 110 -8.32 -0.84 -4.02
CA THR A 110 -8.37 -2.26 -4.37
C THR A 110 -8.21 -2.51 -5.87
N ASN A 111 -7.97 -1.47 -6.64
CA ASN A 111 -7.80 -1.57 -8.09
C ASN A 111 -7.00 -0.38 -8.61
N ALA A 112 -6.57 -0.46 -9.86
CA ALA A 112 -5.71 0.56 -10.46
C ALA A 112 -6.39 1.93 -10.57
N ALA A 113 -7.68 1.96 -10.86
CA ALA A 113 -8.40 3.24 -11.01
C ALA A 113 -8.41 4.02 -9.70
N THR A 114 -8.74 3.35 -8.59
CA THR A 114 -8.72 3.98 -7.27
C THR A 114 -7.30 4.38 -6.89
N ALA A 115 -6.32 3.51 -7.15
CA ALA A 115 -4.92 3.80 -6.86
C ALA A 115 -4.46 5.08 -7.56
N GLU A 116 -4.85 5.26 -8.82
CA GLU A 116 -4.51 6.45 -9.60
C GLU A 116 -5.01 7.73 -8.94
N VAL A 117 -6.27 7.75 -8.54
CA VAL A 117 -6.89 8.91 -7.90
C VAL A 117 -6.22 9.21 -6.56
N LEU A 118 -5.97 8.17 -5.76
CA LEU A 118 -5.40 8.36 -4.42
C LEU A 118 -3.94 8.81 -4.46
N VAL A 119 -3.16 8.30 -5.40
CA VAL A 119 -1.77 8.74 -5.55
C VAL A 119 -1.71 10.20 -6.00
N GLN A 120 -2.61 10.63 -6.88
CA GLN A 120 -2.70 12.03 -7.26
C GLN A 120 -3.07 12.92 -6.07
N GLY A 121 -4.02 12.47 -5.25
CA GLY A 121 -4.37 13.19 -4.03
C GLY A 121 -3.22 13.30 -3.05
N LEU A 122 -2.47 12.22 -2.89
CA LEU A 122 -1.28 12.20 -2.05
C LEU A 122 -0.25 13.23 -2.53
N ARG A 123 -0.01 13.27 -3.84
CA ARG A 123 0.92 14.22 -4.47
C ARG A 123 0.51 15.66 -4.25
N ARG A 124 -0.79 15.96 -4.33
CA ARG A 124 -1.29 17.33 -4.14
C ARG A 124 -1.35 17.78 -2.69
N GLY A 125 -1.09 16.88 -1.73
CA GLY A 125 -1.20 17.21 -0.32
C GLY A 125 -2.63 17.12 0.22
N ASP A 126 -3.55 16.50 -0.49
CA ASP A 126 -4.96 16.39 -0.06
C ASP A 126 -5.11 15.64 1.26
N LEU A 127 -4.11 14.87 1.65
CA LEU A 127 -4.12 14.05 2.87
C LEU A 127 -3.24 14.62 4.00
N ASP A 128 -2.68 15.81 3.81
CA ASP A 128 -1.75 16.37 4.79
C ASP A 128 -2.43 16.68 6.12
N TRP A 129 -3.74 16.93 6.10
CA TRP A 129 -4.53 17.16 7.34
C TRP A 129 -4.42 15.99 8.32
N ARG A 130 -4.18 14.78 7.81
CA ARG A 130 -4.04 13.60 8.69
C ARG A 130 -2.89 13.73 9.67
N ASN A 131 -1.80 14.37 9.26
CA ASN A 131 -0.65 14.58 10.13
C ASN A 131 -0.95 15.55 11.27
N ILE A 132 -1.97 16.40 11.11
CA ILE A 132 -2.39 17.34 12.14
C ILE A 132 -3.20 16.61 13.23
N VAL A 133 -4.19 15.79 12.80
CA VAL A 133 -5.09 15.11 13.73
C VAL A 133 -4.54 13.77 14.22
N ASN A 134 -3.60 13.18 13.50
CA ASN A 134 -2.99 11.89 13.84
C ASN A 134 -1.51 11.89 13.44
N PRO A 135 -0.65 12.61 14.20
CA PRO A 135 0.75 12.74 13.82
C PRO A 135 1.49 11.39 13.89
N LYS A 136 2.46 11.25 13.02
CA LYS A 136 3.29 10.05 12.99
C LYS A 136 4.13 9.95 14.25
N ARG A 137 4.35 8.72 14.67
CA ARG A 137 5.26 8.44 15.78
C ARG A 137 6.70 8.53 15.28
N ARG A 138 7.56 8.96 16.16
CA ARG A 138 8.99 9.05 15.90
C ARG A 138 9.74 8.00 16.70
#